data_2fa3991e9a92e002002ee69b5d10e233
#
_entry.id   2fa3991e9a92e002002ee69b5d10e233
#
_cell.length_a   1.000
_cell.length_b   1.000
_cell.length_c   1.000
_cell.angle_alpha   90.00
_cell.angle_beta   90.00
_cell.angle_gamma   90.00
#
_symmetry.space_group_name_H-M   'P 1'
#
loop_
_entity.id
_entity.type
_entity.pdbx_description
1 polymer ?
#
loop_
_entity_poly.entity_id
_entity_poly.type
_entity_poly.pdbx_seq_one_letter_code
_entity_poly.pdbx_strand_id
1 'polypeptide(L)'
;MCIRDRAYSVHDVEDAIATGAFNPLVLADPRMIGRIIEATRSWYGSKWDADELERAFGRLRRLRMFPDHFDGSRQALAQLKNITSDLIGRFAWSVENATRDTYGDGPLTRYSANVVIPEETSYEIVALKGIAVYFVMAPREHEPFHQEERQIINDLIDVLMADSPRPSSALEAVLLQDWDEATNDGERLRVAVDQVASLTDSSALALHSIL
;
A
#
# COMPACT_ATOMS: atom_id res chain seq x y z
N MET A 1 10.70 8.35 -1.78
CA MET A 1 10.36 6.98 -1.27
C MET A 1 11.01 6.81 0.09
N CYS A 2 10.26 6.57 1.15
CA CYS A 2 10.86 6.45 2.49
C CYS A 2 11.31 5.01 2.80
N ILE A 3 12.10 4.81 3.86
CA ILE A 3 12.60 3.48 4.27
C ILE A 3 11.41 2.54 4.58
N ARG A 4 10.36 3.07 5.18
CA ARG A 4 9.12 2.34 5.48
C ARG A 4 8.47 1.75 4.23
N ASP A 5 8.36 2.51 3.13
CA ASP A 5 7.73 2.04 1.89
C ASP A 5 8.43 0.83 1.27
N ARG A 6 9.72 0.61 1.57
CA ARG A 6 10.50 -0.53 1.08
C ARG A 6 10.17 -1.80 1.84
N ALA A 7 10.07 -1.70 3.16
CA ALA A 7 9.67 -2.85 3.98
C ALA A 7 8.23 -3.28 3.66
N TYR A 8 7.31 -2.32 3.50
CA TYR A 8 5.93 -2.62 3.15
C TYR A 8 5.80 -3.34 1.82
N SER A 9 6.54 -2.93 0.77
CA SER A 9 6.47 -3.62 -0.52
C SER A 9 6.85 -5.10 -0.46
N VAL A 10 7.73 -5.48 0.47
CA VAL A 10 8.10 -6.89 0.70
C VAL A 10 7.01 -7.61 1.47
N HIS A 11 6.46 -6.99 2.53
CA HIS A 11 5.37 -7.56 3.29
C HIS A 11 4.08 -7.71 2.49
N ASP A 12 3.75 -6.73 1.63
CA ASP A 12 2.60 -6.82 0.74
C ASP A 12 2.67 -8.06 -0.18
N VAL A 13 3.87 -8.38 -0.69
CA VAL A 13 4.10 -9.58 -1.50
C VAL A 13 4.05 -10.85 -0.64
N GLU A 14 4.63 -10.82 0.55
CA GLU A 14 4.54 -11.93 1.51
C GLU A 14 3.08 -12.27 1.81
N ASP A 15 2.29 -11.27 2.18
CA ASP A 15 0.88 -11.43 2.50
C ASP A 15 0.06 -11.91 1.28
N ALA A 16 0.37 -11.38 0.09
CA ALA A 16 -0.28 -11.84 -1.14
C ALA A 16 -0.01 -13.31 -1.44
N ILE A 17 1.20 -13.81 -1.16
CA ILE A 17 1.53 -15.24 -1.28
C ILE A 17 0.82 -16.04 -0.19
N ALA A 18 0.89 -15.60 1.06
CA ALA A 18 0.31 -16.30 2.21
C ALA A 18 -1.22 -16.44 2.11
N THR A 19 -1.89 -15.44 1.56
CA THR A 19 -3.35 -15.46 1.32
C THR A 19 -3.76 -16.17 0.04
N GLY A 20 -2.80 -16.56 -0.81
CA GLY A 20 -3.07 -17.19 -2.12
C GLY A 20 -3.49 -16.19 -3.21
N ALA A 21 -3.48 -14.89 -2.93
CA ALA A 21 -3.80 -13.86 -3.93
C ALA A 21 -2.74 -13.80 -5.04
N PHE A 22 -1.49 -14.13 -4.73
CA PHE A 22 -0.38 -14.17 -5.68
C PHE A 22 0.35 -15.50 -5.64
N ASN A 23 0.41 -16.18 -6.78
CA ASN A 23 1.25 -17.36 -6.98
C ASN A 23 2.53 -16.96 -7.73
N PRO A 24 3.73 -17.05 -7.10
CA PRO A 24 4.98 -16.65 -7.73
C PRO A 24 5.31 -17.36 -9.05
N LEU A 25 4.78 -18.55 -9.29
CA LEU A 25 4.99 -19.31 -10.53
C LEU A 25 4.52 -18.54 -11.77
N VAL A 26 3.55 -17.64 -11.64
CA VAL A 26 3.06 -16.84 -12.76
C VAL A 26 4.11 -15.88 -13.32
N LEU A 27 5.15 -15.57 -12.54
CA LEU A 27 6.29 -14.75 -13.00
C LEU A 27 7.20 -15.50 -13.99
N ALA A 28 6.97 -16.79 -14.22
CA ALA A 28 7.62 -17.53 -15.32
C ALA A 28 7.07 -17.14 -16.69
N ASP A 29 5.84 -16.62 -16.76
CA ASP A 29 5.21 -16.16 -18.00
C ASP A 29 5.57 -14.70 -18.29
N PRO A 30 6.31 -14.39 -19.39
CA PRO A 30 6.64 -13.01 -19.76
C PRO A 30 5.40 -12.14 -20.01
N ARG A 31 4.28 -12.73 -20.45
CA ARG A 31 3.03 -11.99 -20.67
C ARG A 31 2.45 -11.50 -19.36
N MET A 32 2.57 -12.30 -18.31
CA MET A 32 2.12 -11.88 -16.97
C MET A 32 2.98 -10.76 -16.44
N ILE A 33 4.31 -10.85 -16.59
CA ILE A 33 5.23 -9.75 -16.22
C ILE A 33 4.84 -8.46 -16.96
N GLY A 34 4.56 -8.53 -18.27
CA GLY A 34 4.10 -7.37 -19.04
C GLY A 34 2.83 -6.72 -18.47
N ARG A 35 1.84 -7.53 -18.07
CA ARG A 35 0.59 -7.02 -17.44
C ARG A 35 0.86 -6.36 -16.08
N ILE A 36 1.74 -6.94 -15.27
CA ILE A 36 2.12 -6.36 -13.98
C ILE A 36 2.84 -5.02 -14.21
N ILE A 37 3.74 -4.94 -15.19
CA ILE A 37 4.44 -3.71 -15.56
C ILE A 37 3.45 -2.62 -16.02
N GLU A 38 2.49 -2.98 -16.85
CA GLU A 38 1.46 -2.05 -17.32
C GLU A 38 0.64 -1.50 -16.15
N ALA A 39 0.15 -2.37 -15.26
CA ALA A 39 -0.56 -1.96 -14.04
C ALA A 39 0.30 -1.09 -13.14
N THR A 40 1.59 -1.43 -12.97
CA THR A 40 2.54 -0.65 -12.19
C THR A 40 2.70 0.76 -12.73
N ARG A 41 2.87 0.91 -14.04
CA ARG A 41 3.04 2.20 -14.70
C ARG A 41 1.75 3.03 -14.71
N SER A 42 0.61 2.38 -14.83
CA SER A 42 -0.69 3.04 -14.70
C SER A 42 -0.88 3.62 -13.29
N TRP A 43 -0.46 2.89 -12.25
CA TRP A 43 -0.66 3.27 -10.84
C TRP A 43 0.38 4.28 -10.33
N TYR A 44 1.67 4.05 -10.60
CA TYR A 44 2.79 4.85 -10.07
C TYR A 44 3.34 5.88 -11.06
N GLY A 45 2.78 5.95 -12.27
CA GLY A 45 3.15 6.88 -13.31
C GLY A 45 4.16 6.34 -14.33
N SER A 46 4.11 6.92 -15.52
CA SER A 46 4.91 6.52 -16.68
C SER A 46 6.41 6.81 -16.57
N LYS A 47 6.86 7.48 -15.50
CA LYS A 47 8.29 7.71 -15.23
C LYS A 47 9.07 6.42 -15.01
N TRP A 48 8.40 5.32 -14.67
CA TRP A 48 9.02 4.01 -14.51
C TRP A 48 9.16 3.34 -15.87
N ASP A 49 10.39 3.17 -16.31
CA ASP A 49 10.70 2.54 -17.60
C ASP A 49 10.31 1.05 -17.58
N ALA A 50 9.68 0.58 -18.68
CA ALA A 50 9.16 -0.80 -18.74
C ALA A 50 10.30 -1.83 -18.82
N ASP A 51 11.35 -1.53 -19.59
CA ASP A 51 12.48 -2.45 -19.78
C ASP A 51 13.31 -2.59 -18.48
N GLU A 52 13.43 -1.48 -17.71
CA GLU A 52 14.08 -1.51 -16.40
C GLU A 52 13.27 -2.29 -15.37
N LEU A 53 11.93 -2.19 -15.39
CA LEU A 53 11.05 -3.01 -14.56
C LEU A 53 11.17 -4.49 -14.93
N GLU A 54 11.23 -4.84 -16.22
CA GLU A 54 11.45 -6.21 -16.66
C GLU A 54 12.81 -6.75 -16.19
N ARG A 55 13.87 -5.94 -16.29
CA ARG A 55 15.19 -6.28 -15.75
C ARG A 55 15.14 -6.48 -14.22
N ALA A 56 14.37 -5.67 -13.49
CA ALA A 56 14.18 -5.82 -12.06
C ALA A 56 13.50 -7.17 -11.70
N PHE A 57 12.44 -7.55 -12.40
CA PHE A 57 11.83 -8.89 -12.26
C PHE A 57 12.85 -10.00 -12.58
N GLY A 58 13.65 -9.83 -13.63
CA GLY A 58 14.72 -10.75 -13.98
C GLY A 58 15.77 -10.90 -12.86
N ARG A 59 16.16 -9.82 -12.18
CA ARG A 59 17.10 -9.85 -11.03
C ARG A 59 16.48 -10.58 -9.84
N LEU A 60 15.24 -10.22 -9.44
CA LEU A 60 14.54 -10.84 -8.31
C LEU A 60 14.36 -12.37 -8.51
N ARG A 61 14.04 -12.80 -9.72
CA ARG A 61 13.92 -14.23 -10.05
C ARG A 61 15.27 -14.96 -9.98
N ARG A 62 16.34 -14.38 -10.53
CA ARG A 62 17.70 -14.99 -10.47
C ARG A 62 18.20 -15.16 -9.04
N LEU A 63 17.84 -14.25 -8.16
CA LEU A 63 18.18 -14.29 -6.73
C LEU A 63 17.25 -15.22 -5.92
N ARG A 64 16.30 -15.89 -6.59
CA ARG A 64 15.30 -16.76 -5.94
C ARG A 64 14.55 -16.07 -4.80
N MET A 65 14.21 -14.79 -5.01
CA MET A 65 13.48 -13.97 -4.04
C MET A 65 11.97 -14.28 -4.02
N PHE A 66 11.57 -15.40 -4.59
CA PHE A 66 10.20 -15.91 -4.53
C PHE A 66 10.25 -17.42 -4.25
N PRO A 67 9.33 -17.97 -3.45
CA PRO A 67 9.26 -19.41 -3.23
C PRO A 67 8.84 -20.13 -4.51
N ASP A 68 9.41 -21.30 -4.76
CA ASP A 68 9.02 -22.14 -5.89
C ASP A 68 7.62 -22.74 -5.70
N HIS A 69 7.20 -22.92 -4.44
CA HIS A 69 5.88 -23.44 -4.07
C HIS A 69 5.47 -22.93 -2.69
N PHE A 70 4.18 -22.68 -2.51
CA PHE A 70 3.61 -22.33 -1.21
C PHE A 70 2.33 -23.14 -0.99
N ASP A 71 2.36 -24.04 0.00
CA ASP A 71 1.28 -24.96 0.38
C ASP A 71 0.61 -24.61 1.72
N GLY A 72 0.99 -23.48 2.32
CA GLY A 72 0.50 -23.06 3.63
C GLY A 72 1.07 -23.86 4.81
N SER A 73 1.97 -24.82 4.57
CA SER A 73 2.62 -25.56 5.64
C SER A 73 3.51 -24.67 6.51
N ARG A 74 3.78 -25.11 7.76
CA ARG A 74 4.70 -24.40 8.66
C ARG A 74 6.08 -24.22 8.03
N GLN A 75 6.53 -25.18 7.22
CA GLN A 75 7.81 -25.10 6.52
C GLN A 75 7.76 -24.04 5.42
N ALA A 76 6.70 -23.99 4.61
CA ALA A 76 6.51 -22.98 3.58
C ALA A 76 6.41 -21.56 4.16
N LEU A 77 5.71 -21.41 5.30
CA LEU A 77 5.64 -20.13 6.02
C LEU A 77 7.03 -19.70 6.53
N ALA A 78 7.83 -20.63 7.09
CA ALA A 78 9.18 -20.31 7.53
C ALA A 78 10.10 -19.90 6.36
N GLN A 79 10.00 -20.57 5.20
CA GLN A 79 10.73 -20.21 4.00
C GLN A 79 10.34 -18.83 3.50
N LEU A 80 9.05 -18.51 3.49
CA LEU A 80 8.54 -17.21 3.09
C LEU A 80 9.08 -16.08 3.99
N LYS A 81 9.11 -16.30 5.31
CA LYS A 81 9.71 -15.37 6.28
C LYS A 81 11.21 -15.16 6.06
N ASN A 82 11.96 -16.21 5.69
CA ASN A 82 13.36 -16.08 5.36
C ASN A 82 13.57 -15.22 4.11
N ILE A 83 12.79 -15.46 3.05
CA ILE A 83 12.82 -14.64 1.81
C ILE A 83 12.50 -13.18 2.12
N THR A 84 11.51 -12.92 2.95
CA THR A 84 11.17 -11.56 3.40
C THR A 84 12.35 -10.88 4.10
N SER A 85 13.00 -11.59 5.02
CA SER A 85 14.18 -11.10 5.73
C SER A 85 15.36 -10.83 4.78
N ASP A 86 15.59 -11.71 3.83
CA ASP A 86 16.67 -11.59 2.83
C ASP A 86 16.45 -10.39 1.91
N LEU A 87 15.21 -10.17 1.44
CA LEU A 87 14.85 -9.01 0.62
C LEU A 87 15.04 -7.70 1.36
N ILE A 88 14.54 -7.61 2.60
CA ILE A 88 14.69 -6.42 3.44
C ILE A 88 16.17 -6.15 3.71
N GLY A 89 16.93 -7.19 4.10
CA GLY A 89 18.36 -7.10 4.34
C GLY A 89 19.13 -6.62 3.09
N ARG A 90 18.81 -7.18 1.93
CA ARG A 90 19.40 -6.79 0.65
C ARG A 90 19.13 -5.31 0.32
N PHE A 91 17.91 -4.85 0.47
CA PHE A 91 17.58 -3.45 0.20
C PHE A 91 18.24 -2.50 1.19
N ALA A 92 18.26 -2.85 2.48
CA ALA A 92 18.93 -2.06 3.50
C ALA A 92 20.45 -1.93 3.21
N TRP A 93 21.10 -3.05 2.92
CA TRP A 93 22.52 -3.10 2.59
C TRP A 93 22.86 -2.28 1.33
N SER A 94 22.07 -2.42 0.26
CA SER A 94 22.24 -1.67 -0.98
C SER A 94 22.20 -0.16 -0.76
N VAL A 95 21.22 0.29 0.05
CA VAL A 95 21.02 1.71 0.38
C VAL A 95 22.11 2.22 1.33
N GLU A 96 22.50 1.43 2.32
CA GLU A 96 23.58 1.79 3.23
C GLU A 96 24.89 1.99 2.46
N ASN A 97 25.29 1.04 1.62
CA ASN A 97 26.52 1.15 0.83
C ASN A 97 26.48 2.38 -0.08
N ALA A 98 25.43 2.57 -0.87
CA ALA A 98 25.34 3.73 -1.75
C ALA A 98 25.39 5.06 -0.98
N THR A 99 24.82 5.10 0.23
CA THR A 99 24.89 6.27 1.08
C THR A 99 26.30 6.49 1.61
N ARG A 100 26.99 5.43 2.06
CA ARG A 100 28.38 5.51 2.52
C ARG A 100 29.35 5.83 1.39
N ASP A 101 29.15 5.28 0.21
CA ASP A 101 29.95 5.62 -0.98
C ASP A 101 29.87 7.13 -1.30
N THR A 102 28.71 7.74 -1.02
CA THR A 102 28.49 9.17 -1.27
C THR A 102 29.04 10.07 -0.15
N TYR A 103 28.89 9.66 1.12
CA TYR A 103 29.16 10.51 2.29
C TYR A 103 30.31 10.02 3.17
N GLY A 104 30.89 8.84 2.88
CA GLY A 104 31.98 8.23 3.65
C GLY A 104 31.51 7.45 4.87
N ASP A 105 32.49 6.83 5.58
CA ASP A 105 32.26 5.92 6.70
C ASP A 105 32.01 6.63 8.05
N GLY A 106 32.05 7.95 8.07
CA GLY A 106 31.83 8.76 9.27
C GLY A 106 30.39 8.63 9.79
N PRO A 107 30.09 9.22 10.98
CA PRO A 107 28.74 9.22 11.52
C PRO A 107 27.82 10.03 10.61
N LEU A 108 26.76 9.36 10.09
CA LEU A 108 25.75 9.98 9.27
C LEU A 108 24.68 10.58 10.18
N THR A 109 24.68 11.91 10.30
CA THR A 109 23.67 12.62 11.10
C THR A 109 22.52 13.10 10.20
N ARG A 110 21.35 13.33 10.79
CA ARG A 110 20.08 13.63 10.09
C ARG A 110 20.19 14.76 9.05
N TYR A 111 21.03 15.75 9.27
CA TYR A 111 21.16 16.93 8.40
C TYR A 111 22.43 16.96 7.56
N SER A 112 23.35 16.02 7.78
CA SER A 112 24.63 15.95 7.06
C SER A 112 24.64 14.93 5.94
N ALA A 113 23.63 14.06 5.85
CA ALA A 113 23.51 13.07 4.81
C ALA A 113 22.05 12.80 4.45
N ASN A 114 21.77 12.60 3.17
CA ASN A 114 20.52 12.09 2.66
C ASN A 114 20.69 10.61 2.28
N VAL A 115 19.60 9.85 2.42
CA VAL A 115 19.59 8.44 2.00
C VAL A 115 19.74 8.36 0.47
N VAL A 116 20.76 7.66 0.01
CA VAL A 116 21.00 7.39 -1.41
C VAL A 116 20.43 6.01 -1.76
N ILE A 117 19.52 5.99 -2.72
CA ILE A 117 18.88 4.74 -3.18
C ILE A 117 19.38 4.46 -4.59
N PRO A 118 20.08 3.34 -4.83
CA PRO A 118 20.44 2.93 -6.17
C PRO A 118 19.21 2.78 -7.07
N GLU A 119 19.34 3.17 -8.31
CA GLU A 119 18.25 3.11 -9.29
C GLU A 119 17.74 1.68 -9.45
N GLU A 120 18.64 0.70 -9.57
CA GLU A 120 18.27 -0.72 -9.65
C GLU A 120 17.44 -1.19 -8.46
N THR A 121 17.80 -0.77 -7.24
CA THR A 121 17.05 -1.08 -6.01
C THR A 121 15.67 -0.42 -6.05
N SER A 122 15.57 0.80 -6.55
CA SER A 122 14.28 1.49 -6.73
C SER A 122 13.37 0.74 -7.68
N TYR A 123 13.88 0.25 -8.80
CA TYR A 123 13.10 -0.57 -9.74
C TYR A 123 12.68 -1.92 -9.16
N GLU A 124 13.54 -2.59 -8.38
CA GLU A 124 13.18 -3.83 -7.69
C GLU A 124 12.03 -3.62 -6.68
N ILE A 125 12.08 -2.55 -5.89
CA ILE A 125 11.01 -2.19 -4.95
C ILE A 125 9.71 -1.88 -5.70
N VAL A 126 9.78 -1.15 -6.81
CA VAL A 126 8.59 -0.82 -7.61
C VAL A 126 8.03 -2.05 -8.31
N ALA A 127 8.86 -3.00 -8.73
CA ALA A 127 8.40 -4.28 -9.25
C ALA A 127 7.62 -5.08 -8.20
N LEU A 128 8.08 -5.13 -6.93
CA LEU A 128 7.33 -5.74 -5.83
C LEU A 128 6.00 -5.02 -5.55
N LYS A 129 6.01 -3.69 -5.54
CA LYS A 129 4.78 -2.89 -5.43
C LYS A 129 3.81 -3.17 -6.58
N GLY A 130 4.32 -3.40 -7.79
CA GLY A 130 3.52 -3.76 -8.95
C GLY A 130 2.79 -5.10 -8.79
N ILE A 131 3.42 -6.07 -8.14
CA ILE A 131 2.75 -7.33 -7.77
C ILE A 131 1.56 -7.06 -6.85
N ALA A 132 1.76 -6.26 -5.79
CA ALA A 132 0.69 -5.91 -4.87
C ALA A 132 -0.45 -5.13 -5.57
N VAL A 133 -0.12 -4.20 -6.47
CA VAL A 133 -1.12 -3.48 -7.27
C VAL A 133 -1.93 -4.45 -8.11
N TYR A 134 -1.27 -5.32 -8.87
CA TYR A 134 -1.94 -6.18 -9.84
C TYR A 134 -2.79 -7.27 -9.19
N PHE A 135 -2.28 -7.92 -8.14
CA PHE A 135 -2.93 -9.09 -7.54
C PHE A 135 -3.79 -8.78 -6.31
N VAL A 136 -3.57 -7.64 -5.64
CA VAL A 136 -4.27 -7.31 -4.40
C VAL A 136 -5.10 -6.04 -4.53
N MET A 137 -4.49 -4.92 -4.95
CA MET A 137 -5.17 -3.62 -4.92
C MET A 137 -6.18 -3.47 -6.05
N ALA A 138 -5.77 -3.69 -7.31
CA ALA A 138 -6.64 -3.51 -8.46
C ALA A 138 -7.86 -4.46 -8.47
N PRO A 139 -7.76 -5.75 -8.09
CA PRO A 139 -8.94 -6.60 -7.92
C PRO A 139 -9.89 -6.10 -6.84
N ARG A 140 -9.37 -5.67 -5.68
CA ARG A 140 -10.19 -5.18 -4.57
C ARG A 140 -11.00 -3.93 -4.93
N GLU A 141 -10.48 -3.04 -5.77
CA GLU A 141 -11.23 -1.87 -6.22
C GLU A 141 -12.52 -2.20 -6.99
N HIS A 142 -12.60 -3.41 -7.55
CA HIS A 142 -13.74 -3.88 -8.36
C HIS A 142 -14.61 -4.90 -7.62
N GLU A 143 -14.28 -5.28 -6.38
CA GLU A 143 -15.12 -6.18 -5.60
C GLU A 143 -16.46 -5.52 -5.24
N PRO A 144 -17.60 -6.19 -5.46
CA PRO A 144 -18.93 -5.65 -5.14
C PRO A 144 -19.05 -5.18 -3.68
N PHE A 145 -18.43 -5.91 -2.75
CA PHE A 145 -18.40 -5.58 -1.33
C PHE A 145 -17.76 -4.21 -1.06
N HIS A 146 -16.62 -3.90 -1.67
CA HIS A 146 -15.99 -2.58 -1.53
C HIS A 146 -16.76 -1.45 -2.22
N GLN A 147 -17.56 -1.77 -3.23
CA GLN A 147 -18.47 -0.78 -3.83
C GLN A 147 -19.62 -0.45 -2.88
N GLU A 148 -20.18 -1.45 -2.20
CA GLU A 148 -21.21 -1.27 -1.18
C GLU A 148 -20.66 -0.46 0.01
N GLU A 149 -19.47 -0.78 0.52
CA GLU A 149 -18.81 -0.01 1.58
C GLU A 149 -18.58 1.45 1.19
N ARG A 150 -18.10 1.71 -0.03
CA ARG A 150 -17.95 3.09 -0.55
C ARG A 150 -19.28 3.81 -0.64
N GLN A 151 -20.34 3.11 -1.04
CA GLN A 151 -21.67 3.71 -1.09
C GLN A 151 -22.14 4.09 0.32
N ILE A 152 -22.00 3.21 1.30
CA ILE A 152 -22.34 3.48 2.70
C ILE A 152 -21.59 4.70 3.24
N ILE A 153 -20.27 4.79 2.98
CA ILE A 153 -19.46 5.94 3.39
C ILE A 153 -19.97 7.23 2.76
N ASN A 154 -20.27 7.23 1.46
CA ASN A 154 -20.79 8.41 0.77
C ASN A 154 -22.17 8.81 1.30
N ASP A 155 -23.07 7.85 1.47
CA ASP A 155 -24.43 8.10 1.99
C ASP A 155 -24.38 8.70 3.41
N LEU A 156 -23.50 8.20 4.28
CA LEU A 156 -23.28 8.75 5.61
C LEU A 156 -22.76 10.19 5.57
N ILE A 157 -21.80 10.50 4.71
CA ILE A 157 -21.27 11.85 4.54
C ILE A 157 -22.36 12.78 3.98
N ASP A 158 -23.10 12.33 2.99
CA ASP A 158 -24.16 13.12 2.35
C ASP A 158 -25.27 13.46 3.36
N VAL A 159 -25.67 12.52 4.19
CA VAL A 159 -26.65 12.76 5.25
C VAL A 159 -26.13 13.74 6.30
N LEU A 160 -24.87 13.56 6.77
CA LEU A 160 -24.27 14.49 7.73
C LEU A 160 -24.16 15.92 7.16
N MET A 161 -23.90 16.06 5.87
CA MET A 161 -23.82 17.37 5.21
C MET A 161 -25.18 17.98 4.88
N ALA A 162 -26.20 17.15 4.64
CA ALA A 162 -27.55 17.61 4.30
C ALA A 162 -28.34 18.08 5.52
N ASP A 163 -28.04 17.57 6.72
CA ASP A 163 -28.74 17.88 7.96
C ASP A 163 -28.31 19.24 8.49
N SER A 164 -28.95 20.29 7.95
CA SER A 164 -28.68 21.68 8.32
C SER A 164 -29.78 22.17 9.32
N PRO A 165 -29.43 22.89 10.39
CA PRO A 165 -28.14 23.52 10.71
C PRO A 165 -27.19 22.68 11.59
N ARG A 166 -27.64 21.53 12.08
CA ARG A 166 -26.85 20.70 13.01
C ARG A 166 -27.21 19.22 12.88
N PRO A 167 -26.33 18.32 12.45
CA PRO A 167 -26.55 16.88 12.50
C PRO A 167 -26.54 16.41 13.97
N SER A 168 -27.68 16.60 14.64
CA SER A 168 -27.77 16.54 16.10
C SER A 168 -27.76 15.13 16.70
N SER A 169 -27.91 14.09 15.88
CA SER A 169 -28.00 12.71 16.37
C SER A 169 -26.91 11.76 15.85
N ALA A 170 -26.18 12.17 14.85
CA ALA A 170 -25.19 11.32 14.17
C ALA A 170 -23.73 11.71 14.43
N LEU A 171 -23.47 12.92 14.99
CA LEU A 171 -22.13 13.36 15.39
C LEU A 171 -21.83 12.98 16.84
N GLU A 172 -20.63 12.43 17.06
CA GLU A 172 -20.11 12.24 18.41
C GLU A 172 -19.90 13.57 19.13
N ALA A 173 -20.08 13.58 20.44
CA ALA A 173 -20.00 14.80 21.25
C ALA A 173 -18.64 15.53 21.09
N VAL A 174 -17.56 14.80 20.84
CA VAL A 174 -16.23 15.36 20.64
C VAL A 174 -16.11 16.18 19.35
N LEU A 175 -16.91 15.87 18.31
CA LEU A 175 -16.89 16.55 17.01
C LEU A 175 -17.91 17.69 16.91
N LEU A 176 -18.83 17.83 17.90
CA LEU A 176 -19.84 18.87 17.87
C LEU A 176 -19.24 20.27 17.95
N GLN A 177 -18.17 20.45 18.72
CA GLN A 177 -17.49 21.74 18.81
C GLN A 177 -16.87 22.13 17.46
N ASP A 178 -16.16 21.20 16.81
CA ASP A 178 -15.53 21.45 15.50
C ASP A 178 -16.57 21.76 14.42
N TRP A 179 -17.74 21.11 14.51
CA TRP A 179 -18.87 21.40 13.60
C TRP A 179 -19.42 22.80 13.81
N ASP A 180 -19.63 23.22 15.07
CA ASP A 180 -20.16 24.54 15.40
C ASP A 180 -19.17 25.67 15.06
N GLU A 181 -17.87 25.41 15.14
CA GLU A 181 -16.81 26.35 14.78
C GLU A 181 -16.55 26.42 13.27
N ALA A 182 -17.03 25.45 12.50
CA ALA A 182 -16.84 25.41 11.04
C ALA A 182 -17.55 26.59 10.33
N THR A 183 -16.79 27.34 9.57
CA THR A 183 -17.22 28.58 8.92
C THR A 183 -17.68 28.39 7.47
N ASN A 184 -17.37 27.25 6.87
CA ASN A 184 -17.67 26.91 5.48
C ASN A 184 -17.91 25.41 5.28
N ASP A 185 -18.45 25.04 4.11
CA ASP A 185 -18.78 23.65 3.79
C ASP A 185 -17.55 22.73 3.75
N GLY A 186 -16.38 23.24 3.40
CA GLY A 186 -15.14 22.45 3.40
C GLY A 186 -14.73 22.04 4.82
N GLU A 187 -14.86 22.92 5.81
CA GLU A 187 -14.60 22.64 7.21
C GLU A 187 -15.63 21.65 7.77
N ARG A 188 -16.92 21.83 7.43
CA ARG A 188 -17.98 20.89 7.81
C ARG A 188 -17.78 19.52 7.20
N LEU A 189 -17.41 19.44 5.92
CA LEU A 189 -17.08 18.18 5.26
C LEU A 189 -15.93 17.46 5.97
N ARG A 190 -14.92 18.21 6.44
CA ARG A 190 -13.83 17.64 7.21
C ARG A 190 -14.33 16.97 8.48
N VAL A 191 -15.22 17.62 9.24
CA VAL A 191 -15.79 17.03 10.45
C VAL A 191 -16.65 15.80 10.13
N ALA A 192 -17.45 15.84 9.05
CA ALA A 192 -18.20 14.68 8.59
C ALA A 192 -17.30 13.49 8.23
N VAL A 193 -16.18 13.74 7.54
CA VAL A 193 -15.19 12.71 7.23
C VAL A 193 -14.55 12.15 8.50
N ASP A 194 -14.18 12.99 9.47
CA ASP A 194 -13.59 12.57 10.74
C ASP A 194 -14.61 11.72 11.56
N GLN A 195 -15.92 12.08 11.54
CA GLN A 195 -16.97 11.26 12.12
C GLN A 195 -17.07 9.88 11.51
N VAL A 196 -17.13 9.79 10.18
CA VAL A 196 -17.22 8.49 9.50
C VAL A 196 -15.96 7.66 9.72
N ALA A 197 -14.79 8.30 9.73
CA ALA A 197 -13.51 7.63 9.99
C ALA A 197 -13.36 7.11 11.43
N SER A 198 -14.12 7.65 12.40
CA SER A 198 -14.12 7.16 13.78
C SER A 198 -14.95 5.88 13.97
N LEU A 199 -15.84 5.57 13.04
CA LEU A 199 -16.72 4.41 13.12
C LEU A 199 -15.97 3.09 12.83
N THR A 200 -16.41 2.02 13.48
CA THR A 200 -16.08 0.65 13.05
C THR A 200 -17.04 0.23 11.94
N ASP A 201 -16.69 -0.81 11.14
CA ASP A 201 -17.56 -1.32 10.07
C ASP A 201 -18.98 -1.62 10.59
N SER A 202 -19.09 -2.28 11.75
CA SER A 202 -20.38 -2.59 12.36
C SER A 202 -21.17 -1.35 12.81
N SER A 203 -20.51 -0.32 13.30
CA SER A 203 -21.17 0.93 13.69
C SER A 203 -21.56 1.78 12.49
N ALA A 204 -20.76 1.77 11.41
CA ALA A 204 -21.12 2.43 10.16
C ALA A 204 -22.35 1.81 9.51
N LEU A 205 -22.42 0.47 9.45
CA LEU A 205 -23.60 -0.26 8.97
C LEU A 205 -24.84 0.01 9.84
N ALA A 206 -24.68 0.00 11.16
CA ALA A 206 -25.80 0.29 12.08
C ALA A 206 -26.31 1.73 11.89
N LEU A 207 -25.39 2.71 11.77
CA LEU A 207 -25.77 4.11 11.54
C LEU A 207 -26.45 4.29 10.19
N HIS A 208 -25.91 3.70 9.12
CA HIS A 208 -26.51 3.74 7.78
C HIS A 208 -27.92 3.13 7.73
N SER A 209 -28.19 2.11 8.56
CA SER A 209 -29.51 1.45 8.58
C SER A 209 -30.64 2.27 9.24
N ILE A 210 -30.28 3.32 9.99
CA ILE A 210 -31.25 4.17 10.72
C ILE A 210 -31.36 5.58 10.14
N LEU A 211 -30.52 5.93 9.16
CA LEU A 211 -30.54 7.19 8.42
C LEU A 211 -31.27 7.02 7.09
#